data_12fa46b51cd0f9538e597ee79dcc201e
#
_entry.id   12fa46b51cd0f9538e597ee79dcc201e
#
_cell.length_a   1.000
_cell.length_b   1.000
_cell.length_c   1.000
_cell.angle_alpha   90.00
_cell.angle_beta   90.00
_cell.angle_gamma   90.00
#
_symmetry.space_group_name_H-M   'P 1'
#
loop_
_entity.id
_entity.type
_entity.pdbx_description
1 polymer ?
#
loop_
_entity_poly.entity_id
_entity_poly.type
_entity_poly.pdbx_seq_one_letter_code
_entity_poly.pdbx_strand_id
1 'polypeptide(L)'
;MEYKDFVEQVKEQIQDFLPEKFADATVSVHQVVKNNDCVLDGLTIRTEESNISPTVYLNPYFEQIQDGAEMDDVLGQIAATYQAHYIDHDMDVS
;
A
#
# COMPACT_ATOMS: atom_id res chain seq x y z
N MET A 1 -12.94 -0.61 -14.43
CA MET A 1 -12.38 -1.53 -13.43
C MET A 1 -13.22 -1.49 -12.16
N GLU A 2 -13.58 -2.65 -11.66
CA GLU A 2 -14.31 -2.73 -10.41
C GLU A 2 -13.35 -2.62 -9.22
N TYR A 3 -13.84 -2.12 -8.09
CA TYR A 3 -13.05 -1.93 -6.90
C TYR A 3 -12.36 -3.21 -6.43
N LYS A 4 -13.09 -4.32 -6.47
CA LYS A 4 -12.54 -5.62 -6.09
C LYS A 4 -11.34 -6.00 -6.95
N ASP A 5 -11.43 -5.77 -8.26
CA ASP A 5 -10.34 -6.06 -9.19
C ASP A 5 -9.14 -5.16 -8.91
N PHE A 6 -9.39 -3.90 -8.57
CA PHE A 6 -8.33 -2.97 -8.20
C PHE A 6 -7.55 -3.48 -6.99
N VAL A 7 -8.26 -3.88 -5.93
CA VAL A 7 -7.62 -4.39 -4.71
C VAL A 7 -6.77 -5.62 -5.02
N GLU A 8 -7.30 -6.55 -5.82
CA GLU A 8 -6.56 -7.76 -6.19
C GLU A 8 -5.30 -7.43 -6.98
N GLN A 9 -5.38 -6.50 -7.92
CA GLN A 9 -4.22 -6.08 -8.71
C GLN A 9 -3.16 -5.41 -7.84
N VAL A 10 -3.57 -4.57 -6.90
CA VAL A 10 -2.62 -3.95 -5.97
C VAL A 10 -1.88 -5.02 -5.19
N LYS A 11 -2.60 -5.99 -4.63
CA LYS A 11 -1.98 -7.06 -3.85
C LYS A 11 -0.98 -7.88 -4.67
N GLU A 12 -1.29 -8.13 -5.94
CA GLU A 12 -0.44 -8.94 -6.80
C GLU A 12 0.76 -8.17 -7.34
N GLN A 13 0.59 -6.90 -7.65
CA GLN A 13 1.59 -6.13 -8.41
C GLN A 13 2.44 -5.20 -7.56
N ILE A 14 2.01 -4.85 -6.36
CA ILE A 14 2.73 -3.87 -5.55
C ILE A 14 4.17 -4.31 -5.25
N GLN A 15 4.40 -5.59 -5.09
CA GLN A 15 5.72 -6.11 -4.78
C GLN A 15 6.73 -5.85 -5.89
N ASP A 16 6.27 -5.81 -7.14
CA ASP A 16 7.13 -5.51 -8.30
C ASP A 16 7.64 -4.06 -8.27
N PHE A 17 6.97 -3.19 -7.54
CA PHE A 17 7.34 -1.79 -7.42
C PHE A 17 8.17 -1.50 -6.18
N LEU A 18 8.40 -2.51 -5.34
CA LEU A 18 9.17 -2.37 -4.10
C LEU A 18 10.61 -2.82 -4.33
N PRO A 19 11.58 -2.22 -3.61
CA PRO A 19 12.97 -2.65 -3.73
C PRO A 19 13.19 -4.06 -3.16
N GLU A 20 14.36 -4.62 -3.43
CA GLU A 20 14.72 -5.97 -3.04
C GLU A 20 14.57 -6.26 -1.55
N LYS A 21 14.78 -5.28 -0.72
CA LYS A 21 14.63 -5.44 0.74
C LYS A 21 13.21 -5.78 1.16
N PHE A 22 12.23 -5.62 0.26
CA PHE A 22 10.85 -6.02 0.50
C PHE A 22 10.50 -7.36 -0.16
N ALA A 23 11.49 -8.11 -0.64
CA ALA A 23 11.25 -9.37 -1.36
C ALA A 23 10.48 -10.39 -0.53
N ASP A 24 10.74 -10.42 0.79
CA ASP A 24 10.07 -11.35 1.71
C ASP A 24 8.87 -10.71 2.42
N ALA A 25 8.44 -9.55 1.96
CA ALA A 25 7.35 -8.84 2.61
C ALA A 25 6.02 -9.56 2.49
N THR A 26 5.23 -9.47 3.54
CA THR A 26 3.87 -9.98 3.54
C THR A 26 2.92 -8.83 3.25
N VAL A 27 2.16 -8.95 2.17
CA VAL A 27 1.17 -7.95 1.77
C VAL A 27 -0.20 -8.39 2.24
N SER A 28 -0.89 -7.55 2.97
CA SER A 28 -2.25 -7.85 3.43
C SER A 28 -3.15 -6.63 3.32
N VAL A 29 -4.43 -6.90 3.09
CA VAL A 29 -5.46 -5.86 3.02
C VAL A 29 -6.54 -6.22 4.04
N HIS A 30 -6.93 -5.25 4.83
CA HIS A 30 -7.98 -5.44 5.84
C HIS A 30 -8.87 -4.21 5.90
N GLN A 31 -10.10 -4.40 6.35
CA GLN A 31 -11.05 -3.31 6.48
C GLN A 31 -10.78 -2.52 7.76
N VAL A 32 -10.79 -1.19 7.61
CA VAL A 32 -10.64 -0.27 8.72
C VAL A 32 -11.91 0.59 8.78
N VAL A 33 -12.56 0.62 9.92
CA VAL A 33 -13.76 1.43 10.12
C VAL A 33 -13.35 2.79 10.67
N LYS A 34 -13.62 3.84 9.90
CA LYS A 34 -13.42 5.22 10.35
C LYS A 34 -14.78 5.88 10.50
N ASN A 35 -15.05 6.46 11.66
CA ASN A 35 -16.27 7.25 11.92
C ASN A 35 -17.55 6.50 11.55
N ASN A 36 -17.94 5.52 12.26
CA ASN A 36 -19.21 4.80 12.18
C ASN A 36 -19.77 4.44 10.79
N ASP A 37 -19.56 5.27 9.77
CA ASP A 37 -20.18 5.09 8.45
C ASP A 37 -19.18 4.87 7.33
N CYS A 38 -17.88 5.03 7.58
CA CYS A 38 -16.86 4.94 6.53
C CYS A 38 -15.98 3.70 6.75
N VAL A 39 -16.05 2.77 5.80
CA VAL A 39 -15.19 1.58 5.80
C VAL A 39 -14.15 1.74 4.71
N LEU A 40 -12.89 1.68 5.07
CA LEU A 40 -11.77 1.80 4.13
C LEU A 40 -10.98 0.50 4.13
N ASP A 41 -10.40 0.20 2.98
CA ASP A 41 -9.49 -0.95 2.86
C ASP A 41 -8.06 -0.47 3.08
N GLY A 42 -7.44 -1.00 4.12
CA GLY A 42 -6.07 -0.64 4.49
C GLY A 42 -5.08 -1.68 3.99
N LEU A 43 -4.08 -1.21 3.26
CA LEU A 43 -2.98 -2.05 2.79
C LEU A 43 -1.83 -1.94 3.78
N THR A 44 -1.29 -3.09 4.20
CA THR A 44 -0.10 -3.15 5.04
C THR A 44 0.92 -4.07 4.39
N ILE A 45 2.19 -3.68 4.46
CA ILE A 45 3.30 -4.47 3.94
C ILE A 45 4.31 -4.60 5.08
N ARG A 46 4.56 -5.83 5.51
CA ARG A 46 5.45 -6.13 6.64
C ARG A 46 6.63 -6.95 6.19
N THR A 47 7.79 -6.58 6.69
CA THR A 47 9.02 -7.37 6.52
C THR A 47 9.45 -7.93 7.86
N GLU A 48 10.36 -8.91 7.85
CA GLU A 48 10.89 -9.47 9.10
C GLU A 48 11.65 -8.42 9.93
N GLU A 49 12.26 -7.46 9.25
CA GLU A 49 13.03 -6.42 9.91
C GLU A 49 12.17 -5.29 10.47
N SER A 50 10.95 -5.12 9.94
CA SER A 50 10.07 -4.02 10.35
C SER A 50 8.77 -4.58 10.88
N ASN A 51 8.57 -4.41 12.18
CA ASN A 51 7.31 -4.78 12.83
C ASN A 51 6.23 -3.71 12.67
N ILE A 52 6.63 -2.54 12.17
CA ILE A 52 5.72 -1.41 12.02
C ILE A 52 5.64 -1.08 10.54
N SER A 53 4.43 -1.08 10.02
CA SER A 53 4.16 -0.72 8.64
C SER A 53 3.07 0.35 8.62
N PRO A 54 3.21 1.40 7.81
CA PRO A 54 2.11 2.35 7.68
C PRO A 54 0.92 1.66 7.01
N THR A 55 -0.27 2.10 7.37
CA THR A 55 -1.47 1.63 6.70
C THR A 55 -1.82 2.61 5.59
N VAL A 56 -1.86 2.12 4.36
CA VAL A 56 -2.21 2.94 3.21
C VAL A 56 -3.64 2.59 2.80
N TYR A 57 -4.51 3.59 2.76
CA TYR A 57 -5.89 3.36 2.37
C TYR A 57 -6.01 3.33 0.86
N LEU A 58 -6.64 2.29 0.33
CA LEU A 58 -6.75 2.09 -1.11
C LEU A 58 -7.86 2.90 -1.76
N ASN A 59 -8.86 3.31 -0.99
CA ASN A 59 -10.03 3.99 -1.54
C ASN A 59 -9.69 5.27 -2.31
N PRO A 60 -8.82 6.19 -1.78
CA PRO A 60 -8.44 7.38 -2.55
C PRO A 60 -7.73 7.04 -3.86
N TYR A 61 -6.93 5.99 -3.87
CA TYR A 61 -6.21 5.57 -5.07
C TYR A 61 -7.15 4.99 -6.11
N PHE A 62 -8.19 4.29 -5.67
CA PHE A 62 -9.21 3.81 -6.60
C PHE A 62 -9.93 4.98 -7.28
N GLU A 63 -10.20 6.06 -6.55
CA GLU A 63 -10.78 7.26 -7.13
C GLU A 63 -9.89 7.84 -8.22
N GLN A 64 -8.58 7.81 -8.06
CA GLN A 64 -7.64 8.24 -9.10
C GLN A 64 -7.79 7.39 -10.36
N ILE A 65 -7.93 6.07 -10.20
CA ILE A 65 -8.13 5.16 -11.32
C ILE A 65 -9.43 5.49 -12.07
N GLN A 66 -10.50 5.78 -11.34
CA GLN A 66 -11.78 6.16 -11.95
C GLN A 66 -11.68 7.49 -12.70
N ASP A 67 -10.80 8.38 -12.25
CA ASP A 67 -10.56 9.66 -12.90
C ASP A 67 -9.61 9.58 -14.08
N GLY A 68 -9.08 8.37 -14.39
CA GLY A 68 -8.26 8.16 -15.57
C GLY A 68 -6.78 7.89 -15.29
N ALA A 69 -6.38 7.79 -14.02
CA ALA A 69 -4.99 7.47 -13.69
C ALA A 69 -4.65 6.03 -14.10
N GLU A 70 -3.40 5.81 -14.45
CA GLU A 70 -2.93 4.49 -14.80
C GLU A 70 -2.58 3.69 -13.54
N MET A 71 -2.75 2.38 -13.61
CA MET A 71 -2.46 1.49 -12.48
C MET A 71 -1.00 1.60 -12.05
N ASP A 72 -0.07 1.71 -13.00
CA ASP A 72 1.35 1.83 -12.69
C ASP A 72 1.66 3.08 -11.88
N ASP A 73 1.00 4.19 -12.19
CA ASP A 73 1.18 5.44 -11.45
C ASP A 73 0.70 5.30 -10.00
N VAL A 74 -0.43 4.66 -9.80
CA VAL A 74 -0.98 4.42 -8.47
C VAL A 74 -0.08 3.48 -7.66
N LEU A 75 0.37 2.40 -8.26
CA LEU A 75 1.28 1.46 -7.60
C LEU A 75 2.59 2.14 -7.22
N GLY A 76 3.11 3.01 -8.09
CA GLY A 76 4.32 3.77 -7.81
C GLY A 76 4.15 4.69 -6.61
N GLN A 77 3.01 5.35 -6.48
CA GLN A 77 2.72 6.21 -5.33
C GLN A 77 2.65 5.43 -4.03
N ILE A 78 1.97 4.28 -4.05
CA ILE A 78 1.86 3.42 -2.88
C ILE A 78 3.23 2.91 -2.46
N ALA A 79 4.02 2.42 -3.41
CA ALA A 79 5.37 1.92 -3.15
C ALA A 79 6.26 3.01 -2.57
N ALA A 80 6.17 4.23 -3.10
CA ALA A 80 6.96 5.35 -2.60
C ALA A 80 6.65 5.67 -1.14
N THR A 81 5.39 5.53 -0.73
CA THR A 81 4.98 5.74 0.65
C THR A 81 5.70 4.76 1.59
N TYR A 82 5.75 3.49 1.22
CA TYR A 82 6.42 2.48 2.03
C TYR A 82 7.94 2.67 2.05
N GLN A 83 8.52 3.03 0.92
CA GLN A 83 9.95 3.29 0.83
C GLN A 83 10.36 4.47 1.72
N ALA A 84 9.58 5.55 1.69
CA ALA A 84 9.85 6.71 2.53
C ALA A 84 9.78 6.37 4.01
N HIS A 85 8.76 5.59 4.40
CA HIS A 85 8.61 5.16 5.79
C HIS A 85 9.79 4.31 6.25
N TYR A 86 10.24 3.40 5.39
CA TYR A 86 11.36 2.52 5.70
C TYR A 86 12.66 3.31 5.88
N ILE A 87 12.90 4.29 5.03
CA ILE A 87 14.08 5.15 5.12
C ILE A 87 14.05 5.97 6.41
N ASP A 88 12.91 6.55 6.74
CA ASP A 88 12.74 7.34 7.96
C ASP A 88 12.99 6.49 9.20
N HIS A 89 12.53 5.24 9.18
CA HIS A 89 12.73 4.32 10.30
C HIS A 89 14.21 3.96 10.46
N ASP A 90 14.90 3.73 9.36
CA ASP A 90 16.33 3.45 9.37
C ASP A 90 17.13 4.63 9.94
N MET A 91 16.73 5.85 9.61
CA MET A 91 17.39 7.06 10.11
C MET A 91 17.19 7.25 11.60
N ASP A 92 16.03 6.86 12.11
CA ASP A 92 15.75 6.95 13.54
C ASP A 92 16.58 5.98 14.38
N VAL A 93 17.03 4.89 13.78
CA VAL A 93 17.81 3.87 14.48
C VAL A 93 19.30 4.24 14.53
N SER A 94 19.72 5.05 13.60
CA SER A 94 21.11 5.51 13.55
C SER A 94 21.30 6.75 14.41
#